data_3ca8bc4f3d6ae420a0ff787d1acbadf7
#
_entry.id   3ca8bc4f3d6ae420a0ff787d1acbadf7
#
_cell.length_a   1.000
_cell.length_b   1.000
_cell.length_c   1.000
_cell.angle_alpha   90.00
_cell.angle_beta   90.00
_cell.angle_gamma   90.00
#
_symmetry.space_group_name_H-M   'P 1'
#
loop_
_entity.id
_entity.type
_entity.pdbx_description
1 polymer ?
#
loop_
_entity_poly.entity_id
_entity_poly.type
_entity_poly.pdbx_seq_one_letter_code
_entity_poly.pdbx_strand_id
1 'polypeptide(L)'
;MRYARRMNGYSEVPHNGEINNYLRKDLDAKATAKNTACWNLLGKVRTKRTLCFSLYTALELCGVELPRHSTLPQKDFYVTVRSKGTRSSLDNVDYRIWNAKFSSIAFSNGVTCMHPMDAWIQFAQYLNLTELVVLAEALIRRYGYAIEQFTQRLTA
;
A
#
# COMPACT_ATOMS: atom_id res chain seq x y z
N MET A 1 8.53 9.79 -10.66
CA MET A 1 8.70 9.41 -9.25
C MET A 1 9.64 8.23 -9.12
N ARG A 2 10.67 8.43 -8.37
CA ARG A 2 11.67 7.37 -8.14
C ARG A 2 11.10 6.13 -7.47
N TYR A 3 10.21 6.34 -6.52
CA TYR A 3 9.64 5.22 -5.76
C TYR A 3 8.85 4.28 -6.64
N ALA A 4 8.08 4.86 -7.56
CA ALA A 4 7.27 4.08 -8.47
C ALA A 4 8.12 3.16 -9.35
N ARG A 5 9.30 3.60 -9.76
CA ARG A 5 10.18 2.78 -10.59
C ARG A 5 10.65 1.51 -9.91
N ARG A 6 10.75 1.54 -8.59
CA ARG A 6 11.18 0.37 -7.82
C ARG A 6 10.09 -0.68 -7.69
N MET A 7 8.92 -0.40 -8.18
CA MET A 7 7.79 -1.31 -8.14
C MET A 7 7.81 -2.30 -9.31
N ASN A 8 8.99 -2.69 -9.77
CA ASN A 8 9.18 -3.78 -10.72
C ASN A 8 8.45 -3.62 -12.04
N GLY A 9 8.47 -2.43 -12.58
CA GLY A 9 7.85 -2.17 -13.86
C GLY A 9 6.36 -1.95 -13.83
N TYR A 10 5.70 -2.19 -12.72
CA TYR A 10 4.27 -1.89 -12.62
C TYR A 10 4.02 -0.39 -12.77
N SER A 11 4.90 0.38 -12.20
CA SER A 11 4.75 1.81 -12.04
C SER A 11 5.11 2.61 -13.27
N GLU A 12 5.92 2.04 -14.12
CA GLU A 12 6.41 2.78 -15.27
C GLU A 12 5.39 2.83 -16.40
N VAL A 13 4.41 1.95 -16.32
CA VAL A 13 3.38 1.85 -17.34
C VAL A 13 2.03 2.09 -16.68
N PRO A 14 1.67 3.35 -16.41
CA PRO A 14 0.30 3.62 -16.03
C PRO A 14 -0.60 3.24 -17.18
N HIS A 15 -1.79 2.80 -16.87
CA HIS A 15 -2.74 2.40 -17.89
C HIS A 15 -3.09 3.62 -18.74
N ASN A 16 -2.91 3.50 -20.06
CA ASN A 16 -2.95 4.62 -20.97
C ASN A 16 -4.23 5.45 -20.85
N GLY A 17 -4.09 6.70 -20.39
CA GLY A 17 -5.17 7.67 -20.38
C GLY A 17 -6.29 7.40 -19.39
N GLU A 18 -6.24 6.31 -18.61
CA GLU A 18 -7.28 5.98 -17.66
C GLU A 18 -7.18 6.78 -16.36
N ILE A 19 -5.98 7.25 -16.03
CA ILE A 19 -5.79 8.17 -14.92
C ILE A 19 -5.41 9.54 -15.50
N ASN A 20 -6.17 10.59 -15.15
CA ASN A 20 -5.86 11.91 -15.68
C ASN A 20 -4.63 12.51 -14.97
N ASN A 21 -4.02 13.51 -15.63
CA ASN A 21 -2.75 14.09 -15.16
C ASN A 21 -2.86 14.78 -13.81
N TYR A 22 -3.99 15.42 -13.52
CA TYR A 22 -4.18 16.09 -12.23
C TYR A 22 -4.25 15.08 -11.09
N LEU A 23 -5.02 14.04 -11.29
CA LEU A 23 -5.13 12.98 -10.28
C LEU A 23 -3.78 12.29 -10.07
N ARG A 24 -3.06 12.03 -11.16
CA ARG A 24 -1.73 11.41 -11.06
C ARG A 24 -0.77 12.28 -10.26
N LYS A 25 -0.72 13.58 -10.55
CA LYS A 25 0.16 14.50 -9.83
C LYS A 25 -0.20 14.58 -8.36
N ASP A 26 -1.48 14.62 -8.04
CA ASP A 26 -1.94 14.66 -6.68
C ASP A 26 -1.55 13.37 -5.93
N LEU A 27 -1.80 12.22 -6.54
CA LEU A 27 -1.44 10.93 -5.95
C LEU A 27 0.07 10.77 -5.79
N ASP A 28 0.85 11.23 -6.76
CA ASP A 28 2.31 11.18 -6.69
C ASP A 28 2.84 12.11 -5.60
N ALA A 29 2.26 13.28 -5.43
CA ALA A 29 2.64 14.20 -4.36
C ALA A 29 2.34 13.59 -2.99
N LYS A 30 1.17 12.99 -2.83
CA LYS A 30 0.80 12.28 -1.59
C LYS A 30 1.72 11.10 -1.32
N ALA A 31 2.06 10.34 -2.36
CA ALA A 31 2.98 9.21 -2.24
C ALA A 31 4.37 9.67 -1.77
N THR A 32 4.88 10.75 -2.33
CA THR A 32 6.17 11.31 -1.91
C THR A 32 6.13 11.77 -0.46
N ALA A 33 5.09 12.48 -0.07
CA ALA A 33 4.93 12.95 1.30
C ALA A 33 4.82 11.78 2.29
N LYS A 34 4.04 10.76 1.96
CA LYS A 34 3.91 9.57 2.81
C LYS A 34 5.21 8.81 2.90
N ASN A 35 5.94 8.69 1.79
CA ASN A 35 7.24 8.01 1.80
C ASN A 35 8.23 8.73 2.73
N THR A 36 8.27 10.05 2.67
CA THR A 36 9.12 10.85 3.58
C THR A 36 8.71 10.63 5.03
N ALA A 37 7.41 10.63 5.32
CA ALA A 37 6.91 10.40 6.67
C ALA A 37 7.27 9.00 7.17
N CYS A 38 7.15 7.98 6.33
CA CYS A 38 7.55 6.62 6.66
C CYS A 38 9.05 6.52 6.92
N TRP A 39 9.85 7.16 6.08
CA TRP A 39 11.29 7.18 6.26
C TRP A 39 11.69 7.82 7.59
N ASN A 40 11.05 8.94 7.95
CA ASN A 40 11.26 9.61 9.22
C ASN A 40 10.85 8.71 10.40
N LEU A 41 9.75 7.98 10.24
CA LEU A 41 9.30 7.04 11.26
C LEU A 41 10.31 5.93 11.48
N LEU A 42 10.89 5.39 10.41
CA LEU A 42 11.93 4.35 10.51
C LEU A 42 13.14 4.83 11.31
N GLY A 43 13.48 6.11 11.23
CA GLY A 43 14.56 6.70 12.02
C GLY A 43 14.31 6.67 13.52
N LYS A 44 13.08 6.49 13.97
CA LYS A 44 12.70 6.41 15.38
C LYS A 44 12.67 4.97 15.90
N VAL A 45 12.82 4.00 15.03
CA VAL A 45 12.80 2.58 15.40
C VAL A 45 14.17 2.21 15.97
N ARG A 46 14.20 1.76 17.21
CA ARG A 46 15.45 1.40 17.90
C ARG A 46 16.07 0.10 17.43
N THR A 47 15.29 -0.77 16.84
CA THR A 47 15.76 -2.03 16.29
C THR A 47 15.86 -1.91 14.79
N LYS A 48 16.81 -2.60 14.17
CA LYS A 48 16.98 -2.61 12.71
C LYS A 48 15.89 -3.42 12.01
N ARG A 49 14.68 -3.41 12.54
CA ARG A 49 13.55 -4.10 11.91
C ARG A 49 13.02 -3.31 10.74
N THR A 50 12.82 -3.98 9.64
CA THR A 50 12.09 -3.42 8.51
C THR A 50 10.60 -3.45 8.82
N LEU A 51 9.97 -2.30 8.88
CA LEU A 51 8.52 -2.21 9.00
C LEU A 51 7.89 -2.41 7.63
N CYS A 52 6.92 -3.30 7.53
CA CYS A 52 6.16 -3.47 6.30
C CYS A 52 4.87 -2.65 6.39
N PHE A 53 4.85 -1.51 5.75
CA PHE A 53 3.68 -0.64 5.73
C PHE A 53 2.56 -1.30 4.93
N SER A 54 1.33 -1.14 5.37
CA SER A 54 0.19 -1.85 4.79
C SER A 54 -1.07 -0.98 4.76
N LEU A 55 -2.15 -1.52 4.25
CA LEU A 55 -3.47 -0.90 4.23
C LEU A 55 -3.42 0.51 3.64
N TYR A 56 -3.97 1.52 4.29
CA TYR A 56 -3.95 2.89 3.76
C TYR A 56 -2.55 3.37 3.45
N THR A 57 -1.59 3.07 4.32
CA THR A 57 -0.21 3.51 4.14
C THR A 57 0.40 2.91 2.87
N ALA A 58 0.17 1.63 2.62
CA ALA A 58 0.64 0.99 1.38
C ALA A 58 0.01 1.62 0.15
N LEU A 59 -1.29 1.90 0.18
CA LEU A 59 -1.97 2.54 -0.95
C LEU A 59 -1.42 3.94 -1.20
N GLU A 60 -1.22 4.72 -0.15
CA GLU A 60 -0.64 6.06 -0.28
C GLU A 60 0.77 6.00 -0.89
N LEU A 61 1.61 5.11 -0.36
CA LEU A 61 2.98 4.93 -0.88
C LEU A 61 2.97 4.54 -2.36
N CYS A 62 1.99 3.77 -2.77
CA CYS A 62 1.87 3.29 -4.14
C CYS A 62 1.13 4.25 -5.06
N GLY A 63 0.68 5.39 -4.55
CA GLY A 63 -0.01 6.39 -5.37
C GLY A 63 -1.39 5.93 -5.81
N VAL A 64 -2.12 5.24 -4.96
CA VAL A 64 -3.46 4.73 -5.24
C VAL A 64 -4.48 5.48 -4.39
N GLU A 65 -5.65 5.74 -4.98
CA GLU A 65 -6.74 6.38 -4.26
C GLU A 65 -7.21 5.52 -3.09
N LEU A 66 -7.45 6.18 -1.94
CA LEU A 66 -7.92 5.48 -0.76
C LEU A 66 -9.41 5.15 -0.88
N PRO A 67 -9.85 4.00 -0.32
CA PRO A 67 -11.28 3.70 -0.22
C PRO A 67 -12.01 4.77 0.58
N ARG A 68 -13.20 5.13 0.14
CA ARG A 68 -14.01 6.17 0.79
C ARG A 68 -14.80 5.64 1.99
N HIS A 69 -15.30 4.43 1.87
CA HIS A 69 -16.17 3.81 2.87
C HIS A 69 -15.52 2.52 3.36
N SER A 70 -14.88 2.61 4.50
CA SER A 70 -14.17 1.50 5.10
C SER A 70 -14.44 1.46 6.60
N THR A 71 -14.51 0.26 7.16
CA THR A 71 -14.60 0.10 8.62
C THR A 71 -13.25 0.31 9.30
N LEU A 72 -12.18 0.38 8.52
CA LEU A 72 -10.84 0.61 9.04
C LEU A 72 -10.68 2.09 9.41
N PRO A 73 -10.32 2.43 10.66
CA PRO A 73 -10.09 3.81 11.06
C PRO A 73 -8.93 4.45 10.28
N GLN A 74 -9.01 5.75 10.08
CA GLN A 74 -7.90 6.51 9.51
C GLN A 74 -6.82 6.67 10.60
N LYS A 75 -5.62 6.19 10.30
CA LYS A 75 -4.44 6.32 11.15
C LYS A 75 -3.27 6.80 10.29
N ASP A 76 -2.27 7.41 10.93
CA ASP A 76 -1.12 7.92 10.21
C ASP A 76 -0.31 6.82 9.55
N PHE A 77 -0.13 5.71 10.26
CA PHE A 77 0.65 4.59 9.75
C PHE A 77 0.00 3.26 10.09
N TYR A 78 -0.08 2.39 9.10
CA TYR A 78 -0.43 0.99 9.26
C TYR A 78 0.77 0.11 8.93
N VAL A 79 1.07 -0.83 9.80
CA VAL A 79 2.17 -1.77 9.64
C VAL A 79 1.63 -3.17 9.84
N THR A 80 2.00 -4.08 8.96
CA THR A 80 1.66 -5.49 9.07
C THR A 80 2.79 -6.24 9.75
N VAL A 81 2.43 -7.07 10.71
CA VAL A 81 3.36 -7.93 11.43
C VAL A 81 2.83 -9.37 11.40
N ARG A 82 3.75 -10.32 11.57
CA ARG A 82 3.40 -11.76 11.56
C ARG A 82 2.78 -12.21 12.88
N SER A 83 3.18 -11.60 14.00
CA SER A 83 2.71 -11.96 15.32
C SER A 83 2.74 -10.77 16.26
N LYS A 84 2.07 -10.89 17.41
CA LYS A 84 2.04 -9.83 18.42
C LYS A 84 3.42 -9.47 18.94
N GLY A 85 4.32 -10.44 19.05
CA GLY A 85 5.66 -10.23 19.59
C GLY A 85 6.58 -9.41 18.70
N THR A 86 6.19 -9.16 17.45
CA THR A 86 6.98 -8.36 16.52
C THR A 86 6.56 -6.89 16.47
N ARG A 87 5.57 -6.49 17.27
CA ARG A 87 5.13 -5.10 17.33
C ARG A 87 6.11 -4.27 18.16
N SER A 88 6.32 -3.04 17.72
CA SER A 88 7.03 -2.04 18.52
C SER A 88 6.04 -1.07 19.14
N SER A 89 6.51 -0.23 20.06
CA SER A 89 5.66 0.68 20.82
C SER A 89 5.68 2.11 20.25
N LEU A 90 5.62 2.24 18.94
CA LEU A 90 5.57 3.56 18.32
C LEU A 90 4.15 4.14 18.39
N ASP A 91 4.06 5.40 18.76
CA ASP A 91 2.81 6.14 18.73
C ASP A 91 2.35 6.34 17.27
N ASN A 92 1.06 6.56 17.08
CA ASN A 92 0.42 6.78 15.78
C ASN A 92 0.64 5.67 14.76
N VAL A 93 1.14 4.51 15.16
CA VAL A 93 1.28 3.32 14.32
C VAL A 93 0.27 2.28 14.75
N ASP A 94 -0.53 1.83 13.81
CA ASP A 94 -1.49 0.74 14.03
C ASP A 94 -0.89 -0.54 13.46
N TYR A 95 -0.64 -1.51 14.32
CA TYR A 95 -0.06 -2.80 13.94
C TYR A 95 -1.16 -3.81 13.70
N ARG A 96 -1.18 -4.39 12.49
CA ARG A 96 -2.14 -5.43 12.12
C ARG A 96 -1.42 -6.75 11.91
N ILE A 97 -1.95 -7.78 12.51
CA ILE A 97 -1.39 -9.13 12.37
C ILE A 97 -1.92 -9.74 11.07
N TRP A 98 -1.00 -10.20 10.23
CA TRP A 98 -1.34 -10.86 8.98
C TRP A 98 -0.32 -11.97 8.74
N ASN A 99 -0.70 -13.19 8.98
CA ASN A 99 0.20 -14.33 8.86
C ASN A 99 0.04 -15.09 7.53
N ALA A 100 -0.88 -14.66 6.68
CA ALA A 100 -0.99 -15.19 5.33
C ALA A 100 0.20 -14.75 4.50
N LYS A 101 0.50 -15.50 3.46
CA LYS A 101 1.58 -15.18 2.54
C LYS A 101 1.29 -13.88 1.78
N PHE A 102 2.28 -13.03 1.68
CA PHE A 102 2.18 -11.79 0.88
C PHE A 102 3.55 -11.38 0.35
N SER A 103 3.53 -10.56 -0.69
CA SER A 103 4.72 -9.95 -1.26
C SER A 103 4.89 -8.53 -0.75
N SER A 104 6.12 -8.03 -0.75
CA SER A 104 6.42 -6.66 -0.37
C SER A 104 7.20 -5.95 -1.47
N ILE A 105 7.17 -4.62 -1.42
CA ILE A 105 7.88 -3.74 -2.33
C ILE A 105 8.84 -2.88 -1.51
N ALA A 106 10.10 -2.83 -1.93
CA ALA A 106 11.10 -1.97 -1.32
C ALA A 106 11.34 -0.75 -2.21
N PHE A 107 11.19 0.44 -1.64
CA PHE A 107 11.51 1.68 -2.32
C PHE A 107 13.02 1.98 -2.21
N SER A 108 13.49 2.95 -3.01
CA SER A 108 14.91 3.24 -3.11
C SER A 108 15.55 3.69 -1.80
N ASN A 109 14.78 4.26 -0.90
CA ASN A 109 15.27 4.73 0.41
C ASN A 109 15.11 3.70 1.53
N GLY A 110 14.68 2.49 1.21
CA GLY A 110 14.50 1.42 2.21
C GLY A 110 13.12 1.29 2.81
N VAL A 111 12.21 2.24 2.53
CA VAL A 111 10.81 2.10 2.93
C VAL A 111 10.23 0.88 2.23
N THR A 112 9.55 0.02 2.97
CA THR A 112 9.00 -1.23 2.45
C THR A 112 7.50 -1.26 2.74
N CYS A 113 6.71 -1.68 1.77
CA CYS A 113 5.26 -1.84 1.97
C CYS A 113 4.76 -3.13 1.36
N MET A 114 3.57 -3.53 1.76
CA MET A 114 2.88 -4.66 1.16
C MET A 114 2.59 -4.36 -0.30
N HIS A 115 2.76 -5.36 -1.17
CA HIS A 115 2.39 -5.22 -2.59
C HIS A 115 0.93 -4.78 -2.71
N PRO A 116 0.61 -3.85 -3.62
CA PRO A 116 -0.76 -3.31 -3.71
C PRO A 116 -1.86 -4.35 -3.85
N MET A 117 -1.60 -5.43 -4.58
CA MET A 117 -2.61 -6.49 -4.75
C MET A 117 -2.83 -7.28 -3.45
N ASP A 118 -1.79 -7.47 -2.66
CA ASP A 118 -1.93 -8.11 -1.35
C ASP A 118 -2.62 -7.17 -0.36
N ALA A 119 -2.35 -5.88 -0.43
CA ALA A 119 -3.07 -4.88 0.34
C ALA A 119 -4.56 -4.88 -0.03
N TRP A 120 -4.90 -5.06 -1.30
CA TRP A 120 -6.28 -5.20 -1.75
C TRP A 120 -6.97 -6.38 -1.07
N ILE A 121 -6.32 -7.53 -0.99
CA ILE A 121 -6.85 -8.69 -0.28
C ILE A 121 -7.04 -8.39 1.20
N GLN A 122 -6.05 -7.72 1.81
CA GLN A 122 -6.12 -7.34 3.21
C GLN A 122 -7.31 -6.41 3.48
N PHE A 123 -7.64 -5.53 2.54
CA PHE A 123 -8.78 -4.64 2.65
C PHE A 123 -10.13 -5.35 2.55
N ALA A 124 -10.18 -6.58 2.05
CA ALA A 124 -11.44 -7.30 1.87
C ALA A 124 -12.24 -7.41 3.18
N GLN A 125 -11.56 -7.46 4.31
CA GLN A 125 -12.22 -7.55 5.62
C GLN A 125 -12.77 -6.20 6.11
N TYR A 126 -12.43 -5.09 5.46
CA TYR A 126 -12.81 -3.75 5.87
C TYR A 126 -13.71 -3.03 4.87
N LEU A 127 -13.90 -3.59 3.70
CA LEU A 127 -14.66 -2.97 2.62
C LEU A 127 -15.86 -3.83 2.24
N ASN A 128 -16.96 -3.18 1.84
CA ASN A 128 -18.02 -3.91 1.17
C ASN A 128 -17.60 -4.27 -0.26
N LEU A 129 -18.38 -5.09 -0.93
CA LEU A 129 -18.04 -5.56 -2.27
C LEU A 129 -17.86 -4.41 -3.27
N THR A 130 -18.73 -3.42 -3.21
CA THR A 130 -18.65 -2.26 -4.11
C THR A 130 -17.33 -1.51 -3.94
N GLU A 131 -16.94 -1.23 -2.70
CA GLU A 131 -15.69 -0.52 -2.41
C GLU A 131 -14.47 -1.37 -2.79
N LEU A 132 -14.56 -2.67 -2.60
CA LEU A 132 -13.48 -3.58 -2.98
C LEU A 132 -13.27 -3.59 -4.50
N VAL A 133 -14.35 -3.58 -5.28
CA VAL A 133 -14.29 -3.48 -6.74
C VAL A 133 -13.73 -2.12 -7.16
N VAL A 134 -14.18 -1.04 -6.52
CA VAL A 134 -13.67 0.31 -6.81
C VAL A 134 -12.16 0.39 -6.56
N LEU A 135 -11.69 -0.22 -5.48
CA LEU A 135 -10.26 -0.27 -5.19
C LEU A 135 -9.51 -1.07 -6.26
N ALA A 136 -10.05 -2.21 -6.69
CA ALA A 136 -9.44 -2.99 -7.78
C ALA A 136 -9.34 -2.16 -9.06
N GLU A 137 -10.39 -1.42 -9.41
CA GLU A 137 -10.38 -0.54 -10.58
C GLU A 137 -9.31 0.56 -10.46
N ALA A 138 -9.15 1.13 -9.27
CA ALA A 138 -8.11 2.12 -9.03
C ALA A 138 -6.71 1.53 -9.25
N LEU A 139 -6.48 0.31 -8.81
CA LEU A 139 -5.22 -0.41 -9.04
C LEU A 139 -4.99 -0.69 -10.52
N ILE A 140 -6.03 -1.09 -11.23
CA ILE A 140 -5.94 -1.32 -12.68
C ILE A 140 -5.59 -0.02 -13.40
N ARG A 141 -6.26 1.08 -13.07
CA ARG A 141 -5.97 2.38 -13.70
C ARG A 141 -4.55 2.86 -13.43
N ARG A 142 -4.06 2.62 -12.23
CA ARG A 142 -2.72 3.10 -11.84
C ARG A 142 -1.61 2.23 -12.41
N TYR A 143 -1.76 0.91 -12.38
CA TYR A 143 -0.68 -0.02 -12.68
C TYR A 143 -0.91 -0.93 -13.87
N GLY A 144 -2.10 -0.92 -14.45
CA GLY A 144 -2.42 -1.76 -15.60
C GLY A 144 -2.54 -3.24 -15.27
N TYR A 145 -2.87 -3.59 -14.03
CA TYR A 145 -3.08 -4.98 -13.67
C TYR A 145 -4.22 -5.59 -14.47
N ALA A 146 -4.07 -6.87 -14.84
CA ALA A 146 -5.14 -7.63 -15.46
C ALA A 146 -6.07 -8.19 -14.38
N ILE A 147 -7.34 -8.38 -14.73
CA ILE A 147 -8.34 -8.96 -13.81
C ILE A 147 -7.89 -10.32 -13.29
N GLU A 148 -7.27 -11.12 -14.16
CA GLU A 148 -6.77 -12.45 -13.82
C GLU A 148 -5.76 -12.43 -12.68
N GLN A 149 -4.99 -11.35 -12.54
CA GLN A 149 -4.01 -11.22 -11.48
C GLN A 149 -4.70 -11.13 -10.11
N PHE A 150 -5.85 -10.47 -10.05
CA PHE A 150 -6.65 -10.41 -8.81
C PHE A 150 -7.20 -11.80 -8.45
N THR A 151 -7.69 -12.54 -9.43
CA THR A 151 -8.18 -13.89 -9.22
C THR A 151 -7.07 -14.81 -8.72
N GLN A 152 -5.89 -14.71 -9.29
CA GLN A 152 -4.73 -15.48 -8.86
C GLN A 152 -4.35 -15.20 -7.41
N ARG A 153 -4.43 -13.96 -6.98
CA ARG A 153 -4.13 -13.59 -5.59
C ARG A 153 -5.14 -14.20 -4.61
N LEU A 154 -6.41 -14.30 -5.01
CA LEU A 154 -7.45 -14.87 -4.17
C LEU A 154 -7.30 -16.39 -3.98
N THR A 155 -6.66 -17.06 -4.92
CA THR A 155 -6.52 -18.52 -4.90
C THR A 155 -5.13 -18.99 -4.43
N ALA A 156 -4.24 -18.09 -4.22
CA ALA A 156 -2.86 -18.41 -3.81
C ALA A 156 -2.74 -18.82 -2.35
#